data_c14a16afdde1fc21c0c0a8cd971c9b4d
#
_entry.id   c14a16afdde1fc21c0c0a8cd971c9b4d
#
_cell.length_a   1.000
_cell.length_b   1.000
_cell.length_c   1.000
_cell.angle_alpha   90.00
_cell.angle_beta   90.00
_cell.angle_gamma   90.00
#
_symmetry.space_group_name_H-M   'P 1'
#
loop_
_entity.id
_entity.type
_entity.pdbx_description
1 polymer ?
#
loop_
_entity_poly.entity_id
_entity_poly.type
_entity_poly.pdbx_seq_one_letter_code
_entity_poly.pdbx_strand_id
1 'polypeptide(L)'
;MNFYGHAGQWLMMDCGITFNSPLCTEAESKTSALQKHDVVAADPWFISQRKEQLAGIVITHAHEDHIGALPYLWRRFKCPVYTTKYTAEILRRKLSRGGLGDNIPIIEIGSGERVNIGEFNVEWISITHSLPEAHAFVIRTSAGSIFHTADWKIDPAPVTDKPFNAHPFKLLGKQNI
;
A
#
# COMPACT_ATOMS: atom_id res chain seq x y z
N MET A 1 -1.32 -0.81 -6.61
CA MET A 1 0.06 -0.30 -6.57
C MET A 1 0.08 1.09 -7.16
N ASN A 2 0.39 2.10 -6.36
CA ASN A 2 0.50 3.51 -6.77
C ASN A 2 1.90 4.03 -6.45
N PHE A 3 2.40 4.99 -7.23
CA PHE A 3 3.72 5.59 -7.02
C PHE A 3 3.62 7.09 -6.90
N TYR A 4 4.33 7.62 -5.91
CA TYR A 4 4.55 9.05 -5.72
C TYR A 4 6.03 9.35 -5.89
N GLY A 5 6.36 10.28 -6.79
CA GLY A 5 7.74 10.68 -7.08
C GLY A 5 8.00 12.11 -6.65
N HIS A 6 9.09 12.34 -5.93
CA HIS A 6 9.56 13.67 -5.54
C HIS A 6 11.07 13.68 -5.33
N ALA A 7 11.74 14.74 -5.77
CA ALA A 7 13.18 14.96 -5.59
C ALA A 7 14.06 13.74 -5.95
N GLY A 8 13.71 13.01 -7.01
CA GLY A 8 14.45 11.82 -7.45
C GLY A 8 14.19 10.55 -6.64
N GLN A 9 13.27 10.58 -5.69
CA GLN A 9 12.87 9.43 -4.89
C GLN A 9 11.41 9.02 -5.19
N TRP A 10 11.10 7.78 -4.86
CA TRP A 10 9.78 7.18 -5.05
C TRP A 10 9.26 6.60 -3.75
N LEU A 11 7.96 6.77 -3.52
CA LEU A 11 7.19 6.09 -2.49
C LEU A 11 6.15 5.19 -3.17
N MET A 12 6.09 3.93 -2.80
CA MET A 12 5.08 3.00 -3.28
C MET A 12 3.96 2.87 -2.25
N MET A 13 2.71 2.98 -2.71
CA MET A 13 1.53 2.66 -1.91
C MET A 13 0.93 1.37 -2.43
N ASP A 14 0.86 0.38 -1.54
CA ASP A 14 0.33 -0.95 -1.77
C ASP A 14 1.04 -1.78 -2.85
N CYS A 15 1.02 -3.09 -2.68
CA CYS A 15 1.62 -4.05 -3.59
C CYS A 15 0.74 -5.32 -3.64
N GLY A 16 -0.42 -5.19 -4.26
CA GLY A 16 -1.47 -6.19 -4.27
C GLY A 16 -1.54 -7.03 -5.53
N ILE A 17 -2.43 -8.01 -5.47
CA ILE A 17 -2.82 -8.86 -6.60
C ILE A 17 -4.26 -8.55 -7.00
N THR A 18 -4.62 -8.98 -8.21
CA THR A 18 -6.02 -9.09 -8.63
C THR A 18 -6.26 -10.46 -9.26
N PHE A 19 -7.52 -10.83 -9.37
CA PHE A 19 -7.90 -12.05 -10.06
C PHE A 19 -8.08 -11.78 -11.55
N ASN A 20 -7.71 -12.75 -12.38
CA ASN A 20 -7.86 -12.64 -13.82
C ASN A 20 -9.33 -12.42 -14.15
N SER A 21 -9.65 -11.24 -14.69
CA SER A 21 -10.99 -10.88 -15.11
C SER A 21 -11.18 -11.30 -16.58
N PRO A 22 -12.39 -11.79 -16.98
CA PRO A 22 -12.71 -12.01 -18.39
C PRO A 22 -12.65 -10.75 -19.27
N LEU A 23 -12.37 -9.58 -18.66
CA LEU A 23 -12.19 -8.30 -19.36
C LEU A 23 -10.77 -8.10 -19.94
N CYS A 24 -9.81 -9.01 -19.69
CA CYS A 24 -8.60 -9.08 -20.51
C CYS A 24 -9.01 -9.50 -21.91
N THR A 25 -8.97 -8.54 -22.84
CA THR A 25 -9.49 -8.71 -24.20
C THR A 25 -8.80 -9.87 -24.91
N GLU A 26 -9.56 -10.61 -25.77
CA GLU A 26 -9.04 -11.72 -26.60
C GLU A 26 -7.81 -11.34 -27.46
N ALA A 27 -7.55 -10.05 -27.65
CA ALA A 27 -6.37 -9.55 -28.35
C ALA A 27 -5.05 -9.78 -27.58
N GLU A 28 -5.09 -9.74 -26.24
CA GLU A 28 -3.92 -9.98 -25.38
C GLU A 28 -3.66 -11.50 -25.21
N SER A 29 -4.67 -12.34 -25.39
CA SER A 29 -4.57 -13.81 -25.27
C SER A 29 -3.90 -14.47 -26.46
N LYS A 30 -3.75 -13.80 -27.60
CA LYS A 30 -3.20 -14.39 -28.86
C LYS A 30 -1.68 -14.28 -28.98
N THR A 31 -1.01 -13.55 -28.12
CA THR A 31 0.43 -13.27 -28.24
C THR A 31 1.33 -14.06 -27.31
N SER A 32 0.79 -14.88 -26.42
CA SER A 32 1.64 -15.74 -25.61
C SER A 32 0.93 -17.04 -25.23
N ALA A 33 1.66 -18.14 -25.34
CA ALA A 33 1.36 -19.40 -24.65
C ALA A 33 1.49 -19.22 -23.11
N LEU A 34 1.05 -18.06 -22.58
CA LEU A 34 1.01 -17.77 -21.17
C LEU A 34 -0.11 -18.60 -20.57
N GLN A 35 0.29 -19.48 -19.69
CA GLN A 35 -0.60 -20.24 -18.84
C GLN A 35 -1.65 -19.27 -18.28
N LYS A 36 -2.92 -19.67 -18.25
CA LYS A 36 -3.99 -18.96 -17.59
C LYS A 36 -3.63 -18.83 -16.11
N HIS A 37 -3.07 -17.70 -15.73
CA HIS A 37 -2.85 -17.39 -14.32
C HIS A 37 -4.17 -16.82 -13.78
N ASP A 38 -4.68 -17.45 -12.74
CA ASP A 38 -5.90 -16.98 -12.06
C ASP A 38 -5.64 -15.71 -11.24
N VAL A 39 -4.37 -15.38 -11.02
CA VAL A 39 -3.92 -14.26 -10.20
C VAL A 39 -2.87 -13.45 -10.95
N VAL A 40 -3.03 -12.13 -10.98
CA VAL A 40 -2.12 -11.19 -11.63
C VAL A 40 -1.74 -10.04 -10.68
N ALA A 41 -0.59 -9.43 -10.92
CA ALA A 41 -0.14 -8.22 -10.24
C ALA A 41 0.24 -7.16 -11.26
N ALA A 42 0.30 -5.90 -10.84
CA ALA A 42 0.83 -4.83 -11.67
C ALA A 42 2.29 -5.09 -12.03
N ASP A 43 2.68 -4.77 -13.28
CA ASP A 43 4.05 -4.94 -13.73
C ASP A 43 5.00 -4.00 -12.93
N PRO A 44 5.95 -4.56 -12.17
CA PRO A 44 6.87 -3.78 -11.38
C PRO A 44 8.06 -3.22 -12.15
N TRP A 45 8.11 -3.38 -13.48
CA TRP A 45 9.28 -3.06 -14.30
C TRP A 45 9.78 -1.64 -14.05
N PHE A 46 8.90 -0.66 -14.09
CA PHE A 46 9.26 0.75 -13.90
C PHE A 46 10.05 1.01 -12.61
N ILE A 47 9.54 0.52 -11.47
CA ILE A 47 10.16 0.78 -10.18
C ILE A 47 11.35 -0.17 -9.92
N SER A 48 11.35 -1.37 -10.50
CA SER A 48 12.47 -2.29 -10.41
C SER A 48 13.75 -1.72 -11.03
N GLN A 49 13.61 -0.92 -12.09
CA GLN A 49 14.74 -0.20 -12.71
C GLN A 49 15.23 1.00 -11.86
N ARG A 50 14.46 1.38 -10.85
CA ARG A 50 14.70 2.53 -9.94
C ARG A 50 14.71 2.14 -8.48
N LYS A 51 14.98 0.88 -8.18
CA LYS A 51 14.91 0.33 -6.82
C LYS A 51 15.76 1.10 -5.80
N GLU A 52 16.90 1.66 -6.21
CA GLU A 52 17.78 2.47 -5.36
C GLU A 52 17.16 3.86 -5.01
N GLN A 53 16.15 4.26 -5.77
CA GLN A 53 15.39 5.50 -5.53
C GLN A 53 14.08 5.22 -4.76
N LEU A 54 13.71 3.96 -4.54
CA LEU A 54 12.52 3.59 -3.80
C LEU A 54 12.77 3.69 -2.30
N ALA A 55 12.25 4.75 -1.69
CA ALA A 55 12.42 5.03 -0.26
C ALA A 55 11.70 4.01 0.63
N GLY A 56 10.57 3.47 0.17
CA GLY A 56 9.82 2.48 0.91
C GLY A 56 8.48 2.13 0.28
N ILE A 57 7.84 1.12 0.86
CA ILE A 57 6.48 0.69 0.53
C ILE A 57 5.59 0.98 1.74
N VAL A 58 4.52 1.73 1.57
CA VAL A 58 3.49 1.95 2.59
C VAL A 58 2.29 1.08 2.25
N ILE A 59 1.82 0.30 3.21
CA ILE A 59 0.65 -0.55 3.05
C ILE A 59 -0.52 0.04 3.82
N THR A 60 -1.63 0.21 3.12
CA THR A 60 -2.85 0.82 3.63
C THR A 60 -3.61 -0.08 4.58
N HIS A 61 -3.73 -1.36 4.23
CA HIS A 61 -4.44 -2.39 4.99
C HIS A 61 -4.14 -3.80 4.45
N ALA A 62 -4.66 -4.85 5.11
CA ALA A 62 -4.24 -6.24 4.89
C ALA A 62 -5.03 -7.02 3.82
N HIS A 63 -5.83 -6.40 2.95
CA HIS A 63 -6.48 -7.11 1.85
C HIS A 63 -5.48 -7.57 0.78
N GLU A 64 -5.83 -8.64 0.07
CA GLU A 64 -4.94 -9.27 -0.92
C GLU A 64 -4.62 -8.35 -2.12
N ASP A 65 -5.55 -7.52 -2.53
CA ASP A 65 -5.37 -6.52 -3.58
C ASP A 65 -4.48 -5.35 -3.16
N HIS A 66 -4.05 -5.31 -1.88
CA HIS A 66 -3.10 -4.33 -1.33
C HIS A 66 -1.77 -4.96 -0.90
N ILE A 67 -1.74 -6.22 -0.45
CA ILE A 67 -0.53 -6.89 0.04
C ILE A 67 -0.12 -8.13 -0.74
N GLY A 68 -1.00 -8.68 -1.58
CA GLY A 68 -0.86 -10.02 -2.13
C GLY A 68 0.35 -10.25 -3.02
N ALA A 69 0.87 -9.21 -3.68
CA ALA A 69 2.03 -9.33 -4.55
C ALA A 69 3.38 -9.21 -3.81
N LEU A 70 3.41 -8.69 -2.57
CA LEU A 70 4.66 -8.52 -1.81
C LEU A 70 5.53 -9.76 -1.71
N PRO A 71 5.02 -10.98 -1.42
CA PRO A 71 5.83 -12.18 -1.34
C PRO A 71 6.56 -12.52 -2.63
N TYR A 72 6.04 -12.09 -3.76
CA TYR A 72 6.60 -12.37 -5.09
C TYR A 72 7.52 -11.27 -5.59
N LEU A 73 7.19 -10.02 -5.28
CA LEU A 73 7.83 -8.85 -5.89
C LEU A 73 8.88 -8.16 -5.00
N TRP A 74 8.80 -8.31 -3.67
CA TRP A 74 9.68 -7.57 -2.75
C TRP A 74 11.19 -7.76 -3.05
N ARG A 75 11.59 -8.97 -3.47
CA ARG A 75 13.00 -9.25 -3.83
C ARG A 75 13.52 -8.35 -4.95
N ARG A 76 12.65 -7.76 -5.75
CA ARG A 76 13.00 -6.80 -6.81
C ARG A 76 13.21 -5.40 -6.26
N PHE A 77 12.60 -5.08 -5.11
CA PHE A 77 12.59 -3.75 -4.51
C PHE A 77 13.60 -3.61 -3.38
N LYS A 78 13.62 -4.57 -2.46
CA LYS A 78 14.51 -4.66 -1.29
C LYS A 78 14.50 -3.38 -0.43
N CYS A 79 13.33 -2.80 -0.21
CA CYS A 79 13.15 -1.60 0.61
C CYS A 79 12.30 -1.91 1.85
N PRO A 80 12.29 -1.02 2.87
CA PRO A 80 11.41 -1.17 4.03
C PRO A 80 9.93 -1.11 3.67
N VAL A 81 9.11 -1.80 4.47
CA VAL A 81 7.64 -1.80 4.39
C VAL A 81 7.10 -1.14 5.65
N TYR A 82 6.27 -0.14 5.51
CA TYR A 82 5.65 0.63 6.58
C TYR A 82 4.16 0.31 6.64
N THR A 83 3.66 -0.08 7.79
CA THR A 83 2.24 -0.42 7.94
C THR A 83 1.84 -0.47 9.42
N THR A 84 0.56 -0.74 9.71
CA THR A 84 0.07 -0.89 11.07
C THR A 84 0.40 -2.27 11.65
N LYS A 85 0.26 -2.40 12.95
CA LYS A 85 0.57 -3.65 13.67
C LYS A 85 -0.24 -4.84 13.16
N TYR A 86 -1.55 -4.68 12.95
CA TYR A 86 -2.40 -5.74 12.44
C TYR A 86 -1.95 -6.20 11.05
N THR A 87 -1.74 -5.26 10.14
CA THR A 87 -1.27 -5.56 8.77
C THR A 87 0.13 -6.17 8.77
N ALA A 88 1.02 -5.70 9.64
CA ALA A 88 2.37 -6.26 9.81
C ALA A 88 2.33 -7.74 10.21
N GLU A 89 1.46 -8.11 11.14
CA GLU A 89 1.31 -9.51 11.57
C GLU A 89 0.81 -10.41 10.42
N ILE A 90 -0.18 -9.95 9.65
CA ILE A 90 -0.67 -10.68 8.47
C ILE A 90 0.44 -10.83 7.43
N LEU A 91 1.20 -9.75 7.17
CA LEU A 91 2.33 -9.76 6.24
C LEU A 91 3.42 -10.74 6.68
N ARG A 92 3.86 -10.73 7.94
CA ARG A 92 4.89 -11.65 8.44
C ARG A 92 4.51 -13.10 8.20
N ARG A 93 3.26 -13.48 8.51
CA ARG A 93 2.74 -14.83 8.25
C ARG A 93 2.75 -15.17 6.76
N LYS A 94 2.35 -14.24 5.91
CA LYS A 94 2.33 -14.41 4.46
C LYS A 94 3.73 -14.56 3.89
N LEU A 95 4.66 -13.71 4.31
CA LEU A 95 6.05 -13.69 3.86
C LEU A 95 6.82 -14.94 4.31
N SER A 96 6.56 -15.41 5.52
CA SER A 96 7.12 -16.66 6.04
C SER A 96 6.71 -17.86 5.16
N ARG A 97 5.43 -17.95 4.78
CA ARG A 97 4.96 -18.98 3.84
C ARG A 97 5.57 -18.85 2.44
N GLY A 98 5.90 -17.64 2.02
CA GLY A 98 6.58 -17.35 0.75
C GLY A 98 8.10 -17.54 0.79
N GLY A 99 8.67 -18.03 1.88
CA GLY A 99 10.11 -18.26 2.04
C GLY A 99 10.95 -16.99 2.17
N LEU A 100 10.32 -15.86 2.52
CA LEU A 100 11.01 -14.59 2.77
C LEU A 100 11.29 -14.36 4.26
N GLY A 101 10.46 -14.94 5.15
CA GLY A 101 10.63 -14.90 6.59
C GLY A 101 10.88 -13.49 7.12
N ASP A 102 11.83 -13.35 8.05
CA ASP A 102 12.18 -12.09 8.70
C ASP A 102 13.14 -11.20 7.87
N ASN A 103 13.37 -11.53 6.60
CA ASN A 103 14.29 -10.77 5.74
C ASN A 103 13.74 -9.42 5.27
N ILE A 104 12.44 -9.16 5.49
CA ILE A 104 11.81 -7.90 5.09
C ILE A 104 11.71 -6.98 6.29
N PRO A 105 12.33 -5.80 6.25
CA PRO A 105 12.15 -4.79 7.29
C PRO A 105 10.69 -4.30 7.28
N ILE A 106 9.88 -4.72 8.25
CA ILE A 106 8.52 -4.24 8.45
C ILE A 106 8.54 -3.29 9.64
N ILE A 107 8.19 -2.03 9.39
CA ILE A 107 8.16 -0.95 10.37
C ILE A 107 6.70 -0.70 10.74
N GLU A 108 6.36 -0.90 12.00
CA GLU A 108 5.01 -0.69 12.51
C GLU A 108 4.80 0.77 12.88
N ILE A 109 3.71 1.34 12.39
CA ILE A 109 3.33 2.74 12.60
C ILE A 109 1.94 2.78 13.23
N GLY A 110 1.78 3.63 14.23
CA GLY A 110 0.50 3.85 14.90
C GLY A 110 -0.40 4.84 14.16
N SER A 111 -1.70 4.76 14.42
CA SER A 111 -2.67 5.73 13.90
C SER A 111 -2.37 7.14 14.40
N GLY A 112 -2.39 8.12 13.52
CA GLY A 112 -2.07 9.52 13.79
C GLY A 112 -0.58 9.84 13.81
N GLU A 113 0.30 8.85 13.67
CA GLU A 113 1.74 9.07 13.58
C GLU A 113 2.14 9.64 12.23
N ARG A 114 3.28 10.34 12.23
CA ARG A 114 3.95 10.88 11.04
C ARG A 114 5.37 10.36 10.97
N VAL A 115 5.75 9.88 9.80
CA VAL A 115 7.09 9.31 9.56
C VAL A 115 7.68 9.90 8.29
N ASN A 116 8.97 10.21 8.34
CA ASN A 116 9.72 10.58 7.15
C ASN A 116 10.22 9.31 6.45
N ILE A 117 9.83 9.14 5.20
CA ILE A 117 10.25 8.03 4.34
C ILE A 117 10.93 8.67 3.12
N GLY A 118 12.25 8.77 3.17
CA GLY A 118 13.00 9.59 2.21
C GLY A 118 12.49 11.03 2.20
N GLU A 119 12.18 11.55 1.02
CA GLU A 119 11.68 12.93 0.81
C GLU A 119 10.18 13.10 1.11
N PHE A 120 9.50 12.06 1.64
CA PHE A 120 8.08 12.06 1.90
C PHE A 120 7.81 12.07 3.41
N ASN A 121 7.03 13.05 3.90
CA ASN A 121 6.45 13.03 5.23
C ASN A 121 5.05 12.42 5.16
N VAL A 122 4.89 11.24 5.72
CA VAL A 122 3.66 10.43 5.61
C VAL A 122 2.96 10.39 6.95
N GLU A 123 1.67 10.73 6.97
CA GLU A 123 0.80 10.71 8.15
C GLU A 123 -0.30 9.66 7.98
N TRP A 124 -0.49 8.83 9.00
CA TRP A 124 -1.50 7.76 9.06
C TRP A 124 -2.82 8.31 9.61
N ILE A 125 -3.87 8.33 8.79
CA ILE A 125 -5.21 8.77 9.17
C ILE A 125 -6.13 7.56 9.28
N SER A 126 -6.63 7.26 10.47
CA SER A 126 -7.56 6.15 10.68
C SER A 126 -8.84 6.31 9.88
N ILE A 127 -9.22 5.26 9.17
CA ILE A 127 -10.48 5.14 8.45
C ILE A 127 -11.18 3.84 8.87
N THR A 128 -12.46 3.70 8.52
CA THR A 128 -13.19 2.45 8.69
C THR A 128 -13.28 1.69 7.37
N HIS A 129 -13.08 0.40 7.43
CA HIS A 129 -13.16 -0.52 6.30
C HIS A 129 -13.68 -1.90 6.77
N SER A 130 -13.60 -2.92 5.94
CA SER A 130 -14.08 -4.28 6.26
C SER A 130 -13.07 -5.13 7.04
N LEU A 131 -11.94 -4.54 7.45
CA LEU A 131 -10.94 -5.16 8.33
C LEU A 131 -10.29 -4.13 9.27
N PRO A 132 -9.61 -4.59 10.34
CA PRO A 132 -9.00 -3.70 11.33
C PRO A 132 -7.86 -2.84 10.79
N GLU A 133 -7.69 -1.68 11.43
CA GLU A 133 -6.54 -0.79 11.26
C GLU A 133 -6.32 -0.32 9.81
N ALA A 134 -7.40 -0.11 9.04
CA ALA A 134 -7.30 0.53 7.73
C ALA A 134 -6.97 2.03 7.86
N HIS A 135 -6.10 2.54 6.98
CA HIS A 135 -5.63 3.92 7.01
C HIS A 135 -5.64 4.57 5.62
N ALA A 136 -6.06 5.83 5.60
CA ALA A 136 -5.73 6.81 4.57
C ALA A 136 -4.45 7.54 4.95
N PHE A 137 -3.86 8.30 4.01
CA PHE A 137 -2.57 8.95 4.24
C PHE A 137 -2.54 10.37 3.74
N VAL A 138 -1.88 11.23 4.49
CA VAL A 138 -1.42 12.51 3.96
C VAL A 138 0.07 12.40 3.68
N ILE A 139 0.44 12.56 2.43
CA ILE A 139 1.82 12.53 1.94
C ILE A 139 2.22 13.97 1.65
N ARG A 140 3.19 14.49 2.40
CA ARG A 140 3.70 15.85 2.26
C ARG A 140 5.11 15.85 1.69
N THR A 141 5.35 16.78 0.78
CA THR A 141 6.66 17.07 0.20
C THR A 141 6.86 18.58 0.13
N SER A 142 8.05 19.05 -0.26
CA SER A 142 8.28 20.47 -0.52
C SER A 142 7.48 21.02 -1.71
N ALA A 143 6.97 20.16 -2.60
CA ALA A 143 6.13 20.54 -3.74
C ALA A 143 4.64 20.65 -3.40
N GLY A 144 4.20 20.12 -2.25
CA GLY A 144 2.80 20.12 -1.83
C GLY A 144 2.40 18.85 -1.09
N SER A 145 1.09 18.70 -0.90
CA SER A 145 0.51 17.59 -0.14
C SER A 145 -0.49 16.82 -0.98
N ILE A 146 -0.57 15.52 -0.75
CA ILE A 146 -1.48 14.60 -1.40
C ILE A 146 -2.26 13.86 -0.33
N PHE A 147 -3.56 13.70 -0.53
CA PHE A 147 -4.39 12.81 0.27
C PHE A 147 -4.64 11.52 -0.50
N HIS A 148 -4.08 10.42 0.02
CA HIS A 148 -4.30 9.05 -0.49
C HIS A 148 -5.39 8.39 0.33
N THR A 149 -6.57 8.19 -0.27
CA THR A 149 -7.78 7.76 0.44
C THR A 149 -7.75 6.31 0.90
N ALA A 150 -6.98 5.45 0.21
CA ALA A 150 -7.11 4.00 0.34
C ALA A 150 -8.57 3.54 0.13
N ASP A 151 -8.92 2.35 0.66
CA ASP A 151 -10.27 1.80 0.62
C ASP A 151 -10.98 2.09 1.94
N TRP A 152 -12.12 2.74 1.89
CA TRP A 152 -12.82 3.18 3.08
C TRP A 152 -14.35 3.11 2.94
N LYS A 153 -15.03 3.07 4.07
CA LYS A 153 -16.46 3.27 4.21
C LYS A 153 -16.74 4.15 5.42
N ILE A 154 -17.87 4.82 5.46
CA ILE A 154 -18.34 5.49 6.67
C ILE A 154 -19.10 4.48 7.49
N ASP A 155 -18.49 3.99 8.58
CA ASP A 155 -19.09 3.02 9.48
C ASP A 155 -19.23 3.65 10.88
N PRO A 156 -20.46 3.91 11.33
CA PRO A 156 -20.71 4.48 12.64
C PRO A 156 -20.62 3.47 13.79
N ALA A 157 -20.63 2.16 13.47
CA ALA A 157 -20.61 1.08 14.45
C ALA A 157 -19.79 -0.14 13.98
N PRO A 158 -18.47 0.03 13.73
CA PRO A 158 -17.61 -1.05 13.31
C PRO A 158 -17.45 -2.09 14.42
N VAL A 159 -17.25 -3.35 14.04
CA VAL A 159 -17.14 -4.47 14.99
C VAL A 159 -15.84 -4.42 15.80
N THR A 160 -14.75 -3.97 15.20
CA THR A 160 -13.40 -4.10 15.77
C THR A 160 -12.70 -2.76 16.05
N ASP A 161 -12.97 -1.74 15.26
CA ASP A 161 -12.29 -0.44 15.37
C ASP A 161 -13.19 0.64 16.00
N LYS A 162 -12.62 1.83 16.16
CA LYS A 162 -13.42 3.00 16.55
C LYS A 162 -14.33 3.41 15.40
N PRO A 163 -15.50 4.01 15.70
CA PRO A 163 -16.36 4.58 14.69
C PRO A 163 -15.63 5.59 13.79
N PHE A 164 -16.10 5.74 12.55
CA PHE A 164 -15.55 6.72 11.63
C PHE A 164 -15.54 8.12 12.25
N ASN A 165 -14.36 8.75 12.24
CA ASN A 165 -14.17 10.10 12.77
C ASN A 165 -13.90 11.09 11.62
N ALA A 166 -14.86 11.96 11.35
CA ALA A 166 -14.74 12.99 10.31
C ALA A 166 -13.82 14.17 10.70
N HIS A 167 -13.39 14.29 11.96
CA HIS A 167 -12.63 15.46 12.43
C HIS A 167 -11.28 15.65 11.73
N PRO A 168 -10.42 14.62 11.56
CA PRO A 168 -9.17 14.77 10.82
C PRO A 168 -9.39 15.28 9.39
N PHE A 169 -10.40 14.76 8.70
CA PHE A 169 -10.72 15.15 7.31
C PHE A 169 -11.15 16.62 7.21
N LYS A 170 -11.94 17.10 8.17
CA LYS A 170 -12.32 18.51 8.24
C LYS A 170 -11.11 19.43 8.45
N LEU A 171 -10.12 18.97 9.22
CA LEU A 171 -8.87 19.73 9.42
C LEU A 171 -8.03 19.75 8.14
N LEU A 172 -7.93 18.64 7.43
CA LEU A 172 -7.22 18.56 6.14
C LEU A 172 -7.84 19.49 5.10
N GLY A 173 -9.16 19.50 4.98
CA GLY A 173 -9.86 20.41 4.07
C GLY A 173 -9.59 21.90 4.35
N LYS A 174 -9.32 22.29 5.62
CA LYS A 174 -8.91 23.67 5.97
C LYS A 174 -7.46 23.97 5.58
N GLN A 175 -6.64 22.94 5.32
CA GLN A 175 -5.25 23.05 4.87
C GLN A 175 -5.12 23.02 3.34
N ASN A 176 -6.22 23.01 2.60
CA ASN A 176 -6.26 22.84 1.15
C ASN A 176 -5.61 21.53 0.66
N ILE A 177 -5.82 20.46 1.43
CA ILE A 177 -5.39 19.09 1.10
C ILE A 177 -6.64 18.28 0.77
#